data_cec1b1685981f08d1c458afdab9e14da
#
_entry.id   cec1b1685981f08d1c458afdab9e14da
#
_cell.length_a   1.000
_cell.length_b   1.000
_cell.length_c   1.000
_cell.angle_alpha   90.00
_cell.angle_beta   90.00
_cell.angle_gamma   90.00
#
_symmetry.space_group_name_H-M   'P 1'
#
loop_
_entity.id
_entity.type
_entity.pdbx_description
1 polymer ?
#
loop_
_entity_poly.entity_id
_entity_poly.type
_entity_poly.pdbx_seq_one_letter_code
_entity_poly.pdbx_strand_id
1 'polypeptide(L)'
;MKTLHLRTIITALLWGTLSTLHAQQHVVVIGKVQNIQEGTVFELEETTGTGSSKLHSKNTPIDNGKVINGRFVLDYNCMHPTSRHFALYSDSPGFTGRHVKLDFWANQGDTVYVEGNGKILGNWKVQTKAPEQKEWDLIRKATAKECEAYQQAWMDYEAYRQYRRDTEMSEAEWDRTKAILAQKDTLRTKNRSL
;
A
#
# COMPACT_ATOMS: atom_id res chain seq x y z
N MET A 1 -40.23 31.19 25.34
CA MET A 1 -39.83 30.60 24.04
C MET A 1 -38.33 30.80 23.64
N LYS A 2 -37.56 31.73 24.21
CA LYS A 2 -36.14 31.97 23.84
C LYS A 2 -35.15 30.92 24.34
N THR A 3 -35.45 30.17 25.39
CA THR A 3 -34.54 29.17 26.00
C THR A 3 -34.48 27.83 25.24
N LEU A 4 -35.50 27.51 24.44
CA LEU A 4 -35.58 26.25 23.71
C LEU A 4 -34.60 26.22 22.49
N HIS A 5 -34.47 27.37 21.80
CA HIS A 5 -33.60 27.50 20.64
C HIS A 5 -32.10 27.42 21.00
N LEU A 6 -31.74 27.94 22.16
CA LEU A 6 -30.34 27.92 22.62
C LEU A 6 -29.85 26.48 22.92
N ARG A 7 -30.71 25.64 23.52
CA ARG A 7 -30.37 24.25 23.83
C ARG A 7 -30.19 23.42 22.57
N THR A 8 -31.01 23.64 21.54
CA THR A 8 -30.92 22.91 20.26
C THR A 8 -29.66 23.25 19.51
N ILE A 9 -29.22 24.52 19.53
CA ILE A 9 -27.97 24.95 18.87
C ILE A 9 -26.74 24.37 19.58
N ILE A 10 -26.73 24.34 20.92
CA ILE A 10 -25.61 23.78 21.68
C ILE A 10 -25.47 22.26 21.43
N THR A 11 -26.61 21.54 21.36
CA THR A 11 -26.59 20.09 21.09
C THR A 11 -26.07 19.80 19.67
N ALA A 12 -26.47 20.56 18.67
CA ALA A 12 -26.01 20.40 17.29
C ALA A 12 -24.50 20.70 17.14
N LEU A 13 -23.99 21.71 17.84
CA LEU A 13 -22.57 22.04 17.89
C LEU A 13 -21.73 20.94 18.56
N LEU A 14 -22.23 20.34 19.65
CA LEU A 14 -21.53 19.24 20.32
C LEU A 14 -21.47 17.96 19.46
N TRP A 15 -22.53 17.66 18.71
CA TRP A 15 -22.55 16.50 17.81
C TRP A 15 -21.63 16.70 16.58
N GLY A 16 -21.55 17.92 16.06
CA GLY A 16 -20.65 18.28 14.98
C GLY A 16 -19.17 18.13 15.36
N THR A 17 -18.79 18.48 16.57
CA THR A 17 -17.38 18.39 17.06
C THR A 17 -16.97 16.94 17.37
N LEU A 18 -17.88 16.08 17.84
CA LEU A 18 -17.58 14.67 18.07
C LEU A 18 -17.32 13.91 16.76
N SER A 19 -18.04 14.23 15.70
CA SER A 19 -17.85 13.58 14.39
C SER A 19 -16.51 13.94 13.76
N THR A 20 -16.02 15.16 13.95
CA THR A 20 -14.73 15.59 13.42
C THR A 20 -13.54 14.98 14.18
N LEU A 21 -13.67 14.69 15.46
CA LEU A 21 -12.64 14.05 16.26
C LEU A 21 -12.39 12.58 15.84
N HIS A 22 -13.44 11.84 15.45
CA HIS A 22 -13.30 10.48 14.95
C HIS A 22 -12.62 10.44 13.55
N ALA A 23 -12.96 11.39 12.68
CA ALA A 23 -12.36 11.47 11.34
C ALA A 23 -10.85 11.81 11.37
N GLN A 24 -10.35 12.38 12.47
CA GLN A 24 -8.95 12.76 12.62
C GLN A 24 -8.02 11.59 12.99
N GLN A 25 -8.56 10.42 13.33
CA GLN A 25 -7.74 9.27 13.75
C GLN A 25 -7.44 8.27 12.63
N HIS A 26 -8.03 8.43 11.47
CA HIS A 26 -7.93 7.48 10.37
C HIS A 26 -7.00 7.98 9.27
N VAL A 27 -6.30 7.06 8.63
CA VAL A 27 -5.68 7.25 7.32
C VAL A 27 -6.55 6.52 6.32
N VAL A 28 -7.16 7.26 5.40
CA VAL A 28 -8.00 6.68 4.35
C VAL A 28 -7.23 6.63 3.04
N VAL A 29 -7.05 5.44 2.48
CA VAL A 29 -6.41 5.25 1.17
C VAL A 29 -7.47 5.00 0.12
N ILE A 30 -7.55 5.87 -0.89
CA ILE A 30 -8.46 5.74 -2.03
C ILE A 30 -7.64 5.42 -3.27
N GLY A 31 -7.82 4.22 -3.79
CA GLY A 31 -7.12 3.73 -4.98
C GLY A 31 -7.98 3.82 -6.23
N LYS A 32 -7.37 4.26 -7.34
CA LYS A 32 -7.90 4.15 -8.71
C LYS A 32 -6.89 3.37 -9.53
N VAL A 33 -7.28 2.20 -10.01
CA VAL A 33 -6.37 1.26 -10.66
C VAL A 33 -6.88 0.81 -12.02
N GLN A 34 -5.95 0.55 -12.93
CA GLN A 34 -6.20 0.03 -14.26
C GLN A 34 -5.41 -1.27 -14.45
N ASN A 35 -5.90 -2.17 -15.30
CA ASN A 35 -5.27 -3.46 -15.59
C ASN A 35 -5.01 -4.31 -14.32
N ILE A 36 -5.90 -4.18 -13.34
CA ILE A 36 -5.96 -5.00 -12.13
C ILE A 36 -7.27 -5.77 -12.17
N GLN A 37 -7.19 -7.05 -11.84
CA GLN A 37 -8.35 -7.94 -11.81
C GLN A 37 -9.37 -7.49 -10.76
N GLU A 38 -10.65 -7.50 -11.11
CA GLU A 38 -11.74 -7.30 -10.16
C GLU A 38 -11.64 -8.30 -9.01
N GLY A 39 -11.91 -7.83 -7.80
CA GLY A 39 -11.80 -8.66 -6.60
C GLY A 39 -10.38 -8.78 -6.04
N THR A 40 -9.34 -8.21 -6.68
CA THR A 40 -8.00 -8.09 -6.07
C THR A 40 -8.11 -7.37 -4.73
N VAL A 41 -7.47 -7.92 -3.70
CA VAL A 41 -7.47 -7.34 -2.36
C VAL A 41 -6.12 -6.69 -2.09
N PHE A 42 -6.14 -5.41 -1.71
CA PHE A 42 -4.97 -4.69 -1.22
C PHE A 42 -4.97 -4.64 0.30
N GLU A 43 -3.78 -4.72 0.87
CA GLU A 43 -3.54 -4.63 2.31
C GLU A 43 -2.62 -3.45 2.61
N LEU A 44 -2.83 -2.84 3.77
CA LEU A 44 -2.04 -1.73 4.27
C LEU A 44 -1.30 -2.16 5.54
N GLU A 45 0.00 -1.91 5.56
CA GLU A 45 0.88 -2.15 6.70
C GLU A 45 1.53 -0.83 7.13
N GLU A 46 1.49 -0.50 8.42
CA GLU A 46 2.31 0.57 8.99
C GLU A 46 3.71 0.01 9.25
N THR A 47 4.74 0.63 8.66
CA THR A 47 6.12 0.25 8.88
C THR A 47 6.72 1.14 9.95
N THR A 48 7.03 0.60 11.12
CA THR A 48 7.81 1.29 12.13
C THR A 48 9.29 1.11 11.81
N GLY A 49 10.11 2.16 11.92
CA GLY A 49 11.53 2.18 11.54
C GLY A 49 12.44 1.14 12.21
N THR A 50 11.91 0.28 13.07
CA THR A 50 12.65 -0.78 13.78
C THR A 50 12.14 -2.19 13.53
N GLY A 51 11.18 -2.37 12.63
CA GLY A 51 10.63 -3.69 12.30
C GLY A 51 9.17 -3.59 11.91
N SER A 52 8.77 -4.40 10.95
CA SER A 52 7.39 -4.46 10.50
C SER A 52 6.51 -5.03 11.62
N SER A 53 5.76 -4.16 12.29
CA SER A 53 4.65 -4.62 13.11
C SER A 53 3.47 -4.89 12.19
N LYS A 54 3.03 -6.15 12.15
CA LYS A 54 1.78 -6.55 11.48
C LYS A 54 0.59 -5.98 12.25
N LEU A 55 0.28 -4.72 12.06
CA LEU A 55 -1.01 -4.19 12.43
C LEU A 55 -1.96 -4.45 11.26
N HIS A 56 -2.45 -5.68 11.17
CA HIS A 56 -3.66 -5.92 10.40
C HIS A 56 -4.75 -5.07 11.06
N SER A 57 -5.29 -4.12 10.33
CA SER A 57 -6.52 -3.45 10.73
C SER A 57 -7.63 -4.51 10.80
N LYS A 58 -7.76 -5.17 11.97
CA LYS A 58 -8.84 -6.14 12.23
C LYS A 58 -10.23 -5.53 12.18
N ASN A 59 -10.31 -4.21 12.04
CA ASN A 59 -11.56 -3.46 12.10
C ASN A 59 -12.00 -2.89 10.74
N THR A 60 -11.37 -3.30 9.66
CA THR A 60 -11.78 -2.85 8.33
C THR A 60 -13.06 -3.57 7.93
N PRO A 61 -14.11 -2.86 7.46
CA PRO A 61 -15.28 -3.51 6.88
C PRO A 61 -14.87 -4.52 5.81
N ILE A 62 -15.62 -5.59 5.69
CA ILE A 62 -15.33 -6.80 4.89
C ILE A 62 -14.97 -6.52 3.41
N ASP A 63 -15.30 -5.36 2.86
CA ASP A 63 -15.05 -4.96 1.48
C ASP A 63 -13.91 -3.96 1.29
N ASN A 64 -13.23 -3.55 2.36
CA ASN A 64 -12.13 -2.60 2.25
C ASN A 64 -10.91 -3.27 1.63
N GLY A 65 -10.26 -2.54 0.72
CA GLY A 65 -9.09 -3.02 0.00
C GLY A 65 -9.40 -3.86 -1.23
N LYS A 66 -10.65 -4.28 -1.44
CA LYS A 66 -11.06 -5.03 -2.63
C LYS A 66 -11.29 -4.10 -3.81
N VAL A 67 -10.74 -4.44 -4.96
CA VAL A 67 -10.97 -3.71 -6.21
C VAL A 67 -12.38 -3.98 -6.73
N ILE A 68 -13.17 -2.91 -6.87
CA ILE A 68 -14.51 -2.91 -7.44
C ILE A 68 -14.58 -1.76 -8.45
N ASN A 69 -14.90 -2.07 -9.69
CA ASN A 69 -14.94 -1.08 -10.79
C ASN A 69 -13.64 -0.23 -10.88
N GLY A 70 -12.49 -0.89 -10.73
CA GLY A 70 -11.18 -0.24 -10.80
C GLY A 70 -10.87 0.68 -9.62
N ARG A 71 -11.54 0.54 -8.49
CA ARG A 71 -11.32 1.33 -7.27
C ARG A 71 -11.24 0.45 -6.04
N PHE A 72 -10.49 0.92 -5.03
CA PHE A 72 -10.50 0.33 -3.70
C PHE A 72 -10.41 1.41 -2.62
N VAL A 73 -10.84 1.09 -1.43
CA VAL A 73 -10.73 1.96 -0.25
C VAL A 73 -10.17 1.13 0.90
N LEU A 74 -9.20 1.70 1.60
CA LEU A 74 -8.68 1.18 2.86
C LEU A 74 -8.86 2.26 3.92
N ASP A 75 -9.33 1.85 5.08
CA ASP A 75 -9.51 2.73 6.22
C ASP A 75 -8.70 2.18 7.40
N TYR A 76 -7.65 2.87 7.76
CA TYR A 76 -6.69 2.49 8.79
C TYR A 76 -6.81 3.41 10.00
N ASN A 77 -7.08 2.84 11.18
CA ASN A 77 -7.07 3.60 12.43
C ASN A 77 -5.62 3.86 12.87
N CYS A 78 -5.15 5.07 12.61
CA CYS A 78 -3.80 5.52 12.94
C CYS A 78 -3.78 6.12 14.36
N MET A 79 -3.18 5.42 15.31
CA MET A 79 -3.11 5.86 16.71
C MET A 79 -2.01 6.90 16.97
N HIS A 80 -1.21 7.24 15.98
CA HIS A 80 -0.06 8.12 16.14
C HIS A 80 -0.28 9.45 15.43
N PRO A 81 -0.09 10.59 16.13
CA PRO A 81 -0.35 11.92 15.57
C PRO A 81 0.73 12.39 14.58
N THR A 82 1.86 11.70 14.48
CA THR A 82 2.98 12.05 13.59
C THR A 82 2.91 11.30 12.28
N SER A 83 3.57 11.83 11.25
CA SER A 83 3.75 11.11 9.97
C SER A 83 4.24 9.68 10.17
N ARG A 84 3.64 8.77 9.44
CA ARG A 84 3.99 7.34 9.46
C ARG A 84 4.26 6.85 8.05
N HIS A 85 5.15 5.89 7.99
CA HIS A 85 5.48 5.19 6.77
C HIS A 85 4.55 3.99 6.61
N PHE A 86 3.89 3.88 5.46
CA PHE A 86 2.97 2.82 5.11
C PHE A 86 3.47 2.05 3.90
N ALA A 87 3.09 0.78 3.84
CA ALA A 87 3.30 -0.08 2.68
C ALA A 87 1.97 -0.66 2.23
N LEU A 88 1.61 -0.44 0.97
CA LEU A 88 0.47 -1.07 0.28
C LEU A 88 0.97 -2.26 -0.53
N TYR A 89 0.34 -3.42 -0.40
CA TYR A 89 0.69 -4.63 -1.13
C TYR A 89 -0.56 -5.48 -1.39
N SER A 90 -0.42 -6.59 -2.11
CA SER A 90 -1.50 -7.55 -2.37
C SER A 90 -0.95 -8.96 -2.36
N ASP A 91 -1.65 -9.87 -1.68
CA ASP A 91 -1.43 -11.32 -1.72
C ASP A 91 -2.32 -12.01 -2.77
N SER A 92 -3.08 -11.24 -3.56
CA SER A 92 -3.93 -11.77 -4.62
C SER A 92 -3.10 -12.41 -5.75
N PRO A 93 -3.65 -13.35 -6.52
CA PRO A 93 -2.94 -14.04 -7.59
C PRO A 93 -2.28 -13.10 -8.60
N GLY A 94 -1.01 -13.36 -8.87
CA GLY A 94 -0.17 -12.57 -9.78
C GLY A 94 0.46 -11.34 -9.12
N PHE A 95 0.27 -11.14 -7.82
CA PHE A 95 1.10 -10.29 -6.98
C PHE A 95 2.06 -11.15 -6.17
N THR A 96 3.07 -10.55 -5.58
CA THR A 96 4.12 -11.24 -4.81
C THR A 96 4.07 -10.88 -3.33
N GLY A 97 2.89 -10.49 -2.86
CA GLY A 97 2.68 -10.09 -1.49
C GLY A 97 3.57 -8.92 -1.10
N ARG A 98 4.20 -9.02 0.05
CA ARG A 98 5.05 -7.97 0.62
C ARG A 98 6.37 -7.72 -0.10
N HIS A 99 6.73 -8.56 -1.08
CA HIS A 99 7.95 -8.37 -1.85
C HIS A 99 7.83 -7.26 -2.90
N VAL A 100 6.60 -7.03 -3.38
CA VAL A 100 6.28 -5.94 -4.32
C VAL A 100 5.27 -5.04 -3.64
N LYS A 101 5.71 -3.91 -3.14
CA LYS A 101 4.90 -2.98 -2.37
C LYS A 101 5.06 -1.54 -2.84
N LEU A 102 4.07 -0.73 -2.53
CA LEU A 102 4.08 0.70 -2.67
C LEU A 102 4.27 1.33 -1.30
N ASP A 103 5.41 1.96 -1.09
CA ASP A 103 5.73 2.66 0.15
C ASP A 103 5.35 4.14 0.04
N PHE A 104 4.78 4.70 1.12
CA PHE A 104 4.41 6.12 1.20
C PHE A 104 4.30 6.61 2.65
N TRP A 105 4.24 7.94 2.79
CA TRP A 105 4.06 8.62 4.08
C TRP A 105 2.65 9.21 4.18
N ALA A 106 2.05 9.15 5.36
CA ALA A 106 0.78 9.78 5.67
C ALA A 106 0.72 10.22 7.13
N ASN A 107 -0.06 11.27 7.41
CA ASN A 107 -0.39 11.70 8.76
C ASN A 107 -1.73 11.10 9.20
N GLN A 108 -1.93 11.06 10.50
CA GLN A 108 -3.27 10.84 11.05
C GLN A 108 -4.26 11.87 10.47
N GLY A 109 -5.42 11.42 10.02
CA GLY A 109 -6.43 12.26 9.38
C GLY A 109 -6.23 12.48 7.87
N ASP A 110 -5.18 11.94 7.27
CA ASP A 110 -4.95 12.10 5.84
C ASP A 110 -5.86 11.20 5.00
N THR A 111 -6.28 11.75 3.86
CA THR A 111 -6.77 10.96 2.73
C THR A 111 -5.66 10.86 1.70
N VAL A 112 -5.20 9.63 1.46
CA VAL A 112 -4.14 9.30 0.50
C VAL A 112 -4.80 8.84 -0.80
N TYR A 113 -4.44 9.47 -1.91
CA TYR A 113 -4.89 9.04 -3.23
C TYR A 113 -3.80 8.26 -3.92
N VAL A 114 -4.19 7.09 -4.44
CA VAL A 114 -3.29 6.18 -5.15
C VAL A 114 -3.82 5.97 -6.56
N GLU A 115 -2.97 6.18 -7.56
CA GLU A 115 -3.27 5.90 -8.96
C GLU A 115 -2.28 4.88 -9.50
N GLY A 116 -2.77 3.77 -10.04
CA GLY A 116 -1.95 2.67 -10.50
C GLY A 116 -2.39 2.05 -11.81
N ASN A 117 -1.40 1.49 -12.53
CA ASN A 117 -1.64 0.73 -13.74
C ASN A 117 -0.76 -0.53 -13.74
N GLY A 118 -1.41 -1.71 -13.83
CA GLY A 118 -0.71 -3.00 -13.76
C GLY A 118 -0.17 -3.33 -12.37
N LYS A 119 0.58 -4.41 -12.28
CA LYS A 119 0.95 -5.07 -11.01
C LYS A 119 2.26 -4.56 -10.40
N ILE A 120 3.01 -3.69 -11.08
CA ILE A 120 4.26 -3.11 -10.55
C ILE A 120 3.91 -1.90 -9.70
N LEU A 121 3.73 -2.13 -8.40
CA LEU A 121 3.25 -1.12 -7.45
C LEU A 121 4.22 0.07 -7.31
N GLY A 122 5.53 -0.14 -7.53
CA GLY A 122 6.53 0.92 -7.52
C GLY A 122 6.28 2.04 -8.53
N ASN A 123 5.56 1.76 -9.62
CA ASN A 123 5.23 2.74 -10.65
C ASN A 123 3.93 3.52 -10.36
N TRP A 124 3.23 3.18 -9.28
CA TRP A 124 1.99 3.85 -8.91
C TRP A 124 2.26 5.21 -8.30
N LYS A 125 1.37 6.15 -8.55
CA LYS A 125 1.45 7.51 -8.00
C LYS A 125 0.73 7.57 -6.66
N VAL A 126 1.30 8.33 -5.74
CA VAL A 126 0.72 8.60 -4.42
C VAL A 126 0.59 10.11 -4.23
N GLN A 127 -0.53 10.54 -3.67
CA GLN A 127 -0.76 11.92 -3.25
C GLN A 127 -1.21 11.91 -1.80
N THR A 128 -0.47 12.57 -0.94
CA THR A 128 -0.74 12.75 0.49
C THR A 128 -0.31 14.14 0.94
N LYS A 129 -0.73 14.55 2.13
CA LYS A 129 -0.35 15.83 2.73
C LYS A 129 0.91 15.73 3.57
N ALA A 130 1.42 14.52 3.85
CA ALA A 130 2.62 14.32 4.64
C ALA A 130 3.82 14.98 3.95
N PRO A 131 4.56 15.87 4.62
CA PRO A 131 5.70 16.57 4.02
C PRO A 131 6.83 15.61 3.63
N GLU A 132 7.02 14.51 4.35
CA GLU A 132 8.01 13.45 4.09
C GLU A 132 7.79 12.76 2.75
N GLN A 133 6.56 12.79 2.25
CA GLN A 133 6.25 12.20 0.94
C GLN A 133 7.01 12.88 -0.20
N LYS A 134 7.28 14.18 -0.10
CA LYS A 134 8.02 14.91 -1.14
C LYS A 134 9.45 14.40 -1.29
N GLU A 135 10.12 14.18 -0.15
CA GLU A 135 11.48 13.63 -0.14
C GLU A 135 11.46 12.16 -0.62
N TRP A 136 10.47 11.40 -0.19
CA TRP A 136 10.28 10.02 -0.63
C TRP A 136 10.05 9.93 -2.14
N ASP A 137 9.27 10.83 -2.73
CA ASP A 137 9.03 10.87 -4.17
C ASP A 137 10.31 11.20 -4.97
N LEU A 138 11.22 12.00 -4.43
CA LEU A 138 12.53 12.23 -5.04
C LEU A 138 13.37 10.97 -5.03
N ILE A 139 13.43 10.23 -3.93
CA ILE A 139 14.11 8.94 -3.83
C ILE A 139 13.51 7.94 -4.80
N ARG A 140 12.18 7.78 -4.81
CA ARG A 140 11.47 6.88 -5.73
C ARG A 140 11.77 7.20 -7.19
N LYS A 141 11.79 8.48 -7.55
CA LYS A 141 12.14 8.92 -8.91
C LYS A 141 13.57 8.58 -9.27
N ALA A 142 14.52 8.78 -8.35
CA ALA A 142 15.93 8.48 -8.57
C ALA A 142 16.20 6.97 -8.71
N THR A 143 15.41 6.13 -8.03
CA THR A 143 15.60 4.67 -8.00
C THR A 143 14.56 3.89 -8.83
N ALA A 144 13.76 4.60 -9.64
CA ALA A 144 12.60 4.01 -10.32
C ALA A 144 12.94 2.78 -11.17
N LYS A 145 14.02 2.85 -11.96
CA LYS A 145 14.46 1.73 -12.82
C LYS A 145 14.90 0.50 -12.02
N GLU A 146 15.63 0.73 -10.94
CA GLU A 146 16.11 -0.34 -10.06
C GLU A 146 14.95 -0.98 -9.31
N CYS A 147 14.01 -0.18 -8.82
CA CYS A 147 12.80 -0.67 -8.16
C CYS A 147 11.90 -1.46 -9.11
N GLU A 148 11.69 -0.98 -10.33
CA GLU A 148 10.91 -1.67 -11.35
C GLU A 148 11.56 -3.01 -11.72
N ALA A 149 12.87 -3.02 -11.99
CA ALA A 149 13.60 -4.24 -12.30
C ALA A 149 13.56 -5.26 -11.14
N TYR A 150 13.66 -4.78 -9.90
CA TYR A 150 13.54 -5.62 -8.71
C TYR A 150 12.13 -6.23 -8.58
N GLN A 151 11.09 -5.43 -8.75
CA GLN A 151 9.71 -5.88 -8.68
C GLN A 151 9.39 -6.86 -9.81
N GLN A 152 9.86 -6.59 -11.03
CA GLN A 152 9.70 -7.51 -12.16
C GLN A 152 10.40 -8.85 -11.90
N ALA A 153 11.63 -8.83 -11.40
CA ALA A 153 12.37 -10.05 -11.07
C ALA A 153 11.65 -10.90 -9.99
N TRP A 154 10.98 -10.26 -9.03
CA TRP A 154 10.14 -10.96 -8.07
C TRP A 154 8.91 -11.59 -8.71
N MET A 155 8.23 -10.87 -9.60
CA MET A 155 7.06 -11.37 -10.32
C MET A 155 7.43 -12.57 -11.20
N ASP A 156 8.56 -12.48 -11.93
CA ASP A 156 9.08 -13.57 -12.75
C ASP A 156 9.44 -14.80 -11.90
N TYR A 157 10.04 -14.57 -10.73
CA TYR A 157 10.34 -15.65 -9.79
C TYR A 157 9.08 -16.34 -9.24
N GLU A 158 8.05 -15.58 -8.87
CA GLU A 158 6.80 -16.17 -8.37
C GLU A 158 6.02 -16.90 -9.49
N ALA A 159 5.98 -16.35 -10.69
CA ALA A 159 5.42 -17.03 -11.85
C ALA A 159 6.14 -18.36 -12.12
N TYR A 160 7.45 -18.34 -12.03
CA TYR A 160 8.26 -19.54 -12.15
C TYR A 160 8.02 -20.55 -11.00
N ARG A 161 7.96 -20.10 -9.75
CA ARG A 161 7.60 -20.95 -8.59
C ARG A 161 6.24 -21.63 -8.77
N GLN A 162 5.28 -20.92 -9.35
CA GLN A 162 3.96 -21.48 -9.67
C GLN A 162 4.08 -22.56 -10.73
N TYR A 163 4.76 -22.27 -11.83
CA TYR A 163 5.00 -23.21 -12.91
C TYR A 163 5.70 -24.49 -12.41
N ARG A 164 6.71 -24.34 -11.56
CA ARG A 164 7.49 -25.46 -11.00
C ARG A 164 6.65 -26.41 -10.13
N ARG A 165 5.61 -25.92 -9.46
CA ARG A 165 4.73 -26.76 -8.67
C ARG A 165 3.95 -27.76 -9.53
N ASP A 166 3.76 -27.40 -10.78
CA ASP A 166 2.89 -28.13 -11.71
C ASP A 166 3.67 -28.96 -12.75
N THR A 167 5.02 -28.86 -12.78
CA THR A 167 5.82 -29.49 -13.85
C THR A 167 7.16 -30.01 -13.34
N GLU A 168 7.63 -31.19 -13.83
CA GLU A 168 9.01 -31.65 -13.66
C GLU A 168 9.94 -30.75 -14.49
N MET A 169 10.97 -30.20 -13.84
CA MET A 169 11.84 -29.17 -14.42
C MET A 169 12.99 -29.78 -15.21
N SER A 170 13.23 -29.25 -16.41
CA SER A 170 14.47 -29.51 -17.15
C SER A 170 15.67 -28.74 -16.54
N GLU A 171 16.89 -29.23 -16.78
CA GLU A 171 18.13 -28.62 -16.32
C GLU A 171 18.32 -27.17 -16.83
N ALA A 172 17.90 -26.91 -18.09
CA ALA A 172 17.95 -25.57 -18.69
C ALA A 172 17.01 -24.57 -18.00
N GLU A 173 15.85 -25.01 -17.53
CA GLU A 173 14.90 -24.20 -16.77
C GLU A 173 15.43 -23.91 -15.36
N TRP A 174 16.17 -24.84 -14.77
CA TRP A 174 16.84 -24.66 -13.50
C TRP A 174 17.92 -23.58 -13.56
N ASP A 175 18.72 -23.57 -14.62
CA ASP A 175 19.75 -22.54 -14.82
C ASP A 175 19.16 -21.15 -15.06
N ARG A 176 18.04 -21.07 -15.79
CA ARG A 176 17.29 -19.83 -15.97
C ARG A 176 16.77 -19.28 -14.63
N THR A 177 16.34 -20.14 -13.74
CA THR A 177 15.89 -19.78 -12.39
C THR A 177 17.02 -19.23 -11.54
N LYS A 178 18.18 -19.88 -11.57
CA LYS A 178 19.35 -19.38 -10.85
C LYS A 178 19.73 -17.98 -11.32
N ALA A 179 19.64 -17.71 -12.63
CA ALA A 179 19.90 -16.38 -13.18
C ALA A 179 18.90 -15.32 -12.66
N ILE A 180 17.60 -15.63 -12.62
CA ILE A 180 16.58 -14.74 -12.07
C ILE A 180 16.82 -14.47 -10.58
N LEU A 181 17.15 -15.49 -9.80
CA LEU A 181 17.47 -15.35 -8.38
C LEU A 181 18.71 -14.48 -8.14
N ALA A 182 19.77 -14.68 -8.91
CA ALA A 182 20.99 -13.89 -8.82
C ALA A 182 20.73 -12.41 -9.16
N GLN A 183 19.91 -12.14 -10.18
CA GLN A 183 19.51 -10.78 -10.53
C GLN A 183 18.72 -10.12 -9.40
N LYS A 184 17.74 -10.83 -8.81
CA LYS A 184 16.95 -10.35 -7.67
C LYS A 184 17.84 -10.00 -6.47
N ASP A 185 18.80 -10.85 -6.12
CA ASP A 185 19.68 -10.62 -4.99
C ASP A 185 20.63 -9.43 -5.23
N THR A 186 21.10 -9.24 -6.44
CA THR A 186 21.89 -8.07 -6.83
C THR A 186 21.09 -6.78 -6.68
N LEU A 187 19.86 -6.75 -7.18
CA LEU A 187 18.96 -5.59 -7.07
C LEU A 187 18.59 -5.30 -5.61
N ARG A 188 18.36 -6.34 -4.79
CA ARG A 188 18.12 -6.19 -3.36
C ARG A 188 19.28 -5.54 -2.62
N THR A 189 20.51 -5.94 -2.95
CA THR A 189 21.73 -5.37 -2.35
C THR A 189 21.87 -3.90 -2.74
N LYS A 190 21.62 -3.56 -4.01
CA LYS A 190 21.68 -2.19 -4.51
C LYS A 190 20.65 -1.28 -3.83
N ASN A 191 19.41 -1.75 -3.66
CA ASN A 191 18.36 -0.99 -2.97
C ASN A 191 18.60 -0.78 -1.47
N ARG A 192 19.44 -1.60 -0.83
CA ARG A 192 19.82 -1.42 0.59
C ARG A 192 20.96 -0.44 0.79
N SER A 193 21.66 -0.08 -0.26
CA SER A 193 22.80 0.86 -0.24
C SER A 193 22.40 2.29 -0.62
N LEU A 194 21.13 2.53 -0.93
CA LEU A 194 20.50 3.84 -1.18
C LEU A 194 19.72 4.29 0.06
#